data_3e5f7bea3344e077ae37f1c05df9ecf5
#
_entry.id   3e5f7bea3344e077ae37f1c05df9ecf5
#
_cell.length_a   1.000
_cell.length_b   1.000
_cell.length_c   1.000
_cell.angle_alpha   90.00
_cell.angle_beta   90.00
_cell.angle_gamma   90.00
#
_symmetry.space_group_name_H-M   'P 1'
#
loop_
_entity.id
_entity.type
_entity.pdbx_description
1 polymer ?
#
loop_
_entity_poly.entity_id
_entity_poly.type
_entity_poly.pdbx_seq_one_letter_code
_entity_poly.pdbx_strand_id
1 'polypeptide(L)'
;MKYTRLGDLLVGSGAITQQQLQQALAIQKENGKRLGDVLRDSHIITESQVIDALMAQLGLEFIDLNSASISSEMAQLVPKSLAKKHRVVPVRATRSELYLAMSDPLNFAAIEEVGAATRRQVIPMIATEEALERALQNLYSNQGTMKAIE
;
A
#
# COMPACT_ATOMS: atom_id res chain seq x y z
N MET A 1 2.49 4.74 21.94
CA MET A 1 2.18 5.36 20.64
C MET A 1 0.86 4.80 20.13
N LYS A 2 -0.04 5.68 19.78
CA LYS A 2 -1.32 5.26 19.22
C LYS A 2 -1.24 5.19 17.71
N TYR A 3 -1.66 4.08 17.14
CA TYR A 3 -1.78 3.96 15.70
C TYR A 3 -3.07 4.64 15.25
N THR A 4 -2.97 5.51 14.25
CA THR A 4 -4.13 6.14 13.66
C THR A 4 -4.75 5.19 12.64
N ARG A 5 -6.03 4.90 12.80
CA ARG A 5 -6.75 4.07 11.84
C ARG A 5 -7.14 4.91 10.63
N LEU A 6 -7.22 4.27 9.48
CA LEU A 6 -7.59 4.96 8.25
C LEU A 6 -8.89 5.75 8.40
N GLY A 7 -9.91 5.16 9.00
CA GLY A 7 -11.20 5.83 9.21
C GLY A 7 -11.08 7.09 10.02
N ASP A 8 -10.35 7.03 11.12
CA ASP A 8 -10.15 8.19 12.00
C ASP A 8 -9.38 9.30 11.28
N LEU A 9 -8.40 8.91 10.48
CA LEU A 9 -7.61 9.85 9.69
C LEU A 9 -8.49 10.57 8.66
N LEU A 10 -9.35 9.85 7.97
CA LEU A 10 -10.24 10.41 6.97
C LEU A 10 -11.28 11.36 7.58
N VAL A 11 -11.81 11.02 8.75
CA VAL A 11 -12.72 11.92 9.48
C VAL A 11 -11.96 13.17 9.91
N GLY A 12 -10.77 13.00 10.46
CA GLY A 12 -9.95 14.12 10.93
C GLY A 12 -9.56 15.08 9.81
N SER A 13 -9.36 14.57 8.59
CA SER A 13 -9.02 15.40 7.44
C SER A 13 -10.23 16.05 6.77
N GLY A 14 -11.43 15.69 7.19
CA GLY A 14 -12.67 16.19 6.59
C GLY A 14 -13.08 15.49 5.31
N ALA A 15 -12.38 14.41 4.93
CA ALA A 15 -12.69 13.67 3.71
C ALA A 15 -14.01 12.91 3.83
N ILE A 16 -14.35 12.43 5.03
CA ILE A 16 -15.64 11.78 5.31
C ILE A 16 -16.16 12.29 6.64
N THR A 17 -17.46 12.06 6.88
CA THR A 17 -18.08 12.38 8.18
C THR A 17 -18.02 11.17 9.10
N GLN A 18 -18.23 11.41 10.39
CA GLN A 18 -18.29 10.32 11.37
C GLN A 18 -19.42 9.35 11.03
N GLN A 19 -20.54 9.87 10.56
CA GLN A 19 -21.68 9.05 10.17
C GLN A 19 -21.33 8.14 8.99
N GLN A 20 -20.65 8.68 7.99
CA GLN A 20 -20.18 7.89 6.85
C GLN A 20 -19.23 6.78 7.30
N LEU A 21 -18.34 7.08 8.24
CA LEU A 21 -17.44 6.09 8.79
C LEU A 21 -18.21 4.95 9.48
N GLN A 22 -19.23 5.29 10.26
CA GLN A 22 -20.02 4.26 10.94
C GLN A 22 -20.74 3.37 9.95
N GLN A 23 -21.27 3.94 8.87
CA GLN A 23 -21.91 3.16 7.81
C GLN A 23 -20.93 2.20 7.15
N ALA A 24 -19.73 2.69 6.85
CA ALA A 24 -18.69 1.87 6.21
C ALA A 24 -18.23 0.74 7.11
N LEU A 25 -18.09 1.00 8.41
CA LEU A 25 -17.69 -0.02 9.38
C LEU A 25 -18.73 -1.12 9.51
N ALA A 26 -20.02 -0.77 9.42
CA ALA A 26 -21.10 -1.74 9.45
C ALA A 26 -21.03 -2.66 8.23
N ILE A 27 -20.78 -2.11 7.04
CA ILE A 27 -20.63 -2.88 5.83
C ILE A 27 -19.39 -3.78 5.91
N GLN A 28 -18.30 -3.26 6.44
CA GLN A 28 -17.06 -4.01 6.61
C GLN A 28 -17.28 -5.26 7.47
N LYS A 29 -18.07 -5.14 8.52
CA LYS A 29 -18.39 -6.27 9.38
C LYS A 29 -19.08 -7.39 8.62
N GLU A 30 -19.92 -7.03 7.65
CA GLU A 30 -20.67 -8.02 6.88
C GLU A 30 -19.82 -8.72 5.83
N ASN A 31 -18.96 -7.97 5.10
CA ASN A 31 -18.26 -8.52 3.95
C ASN A 31 -16.76 -8.75 4.15
N GLY A 32 -16.18 -8.28 5.26
CA GLY A 32 -14.77 -8.49 5.56
C GLY A 32 -13.77 -7.74 4.68
N LYS A 33 -14.25 -6.84 3.83
CA LYS A 33 -13.35 -6.05 2.97
C LYS A 33 -12.63 -4.98 3.78
N ARG A 34 -11.54 -4.46 3.20
CA ARG A 34 -10.83 -3.35 3.82
C ARG A 34 -11.70 -2.10 3.83
N LEU A 35 -11.50 -1.25 4.83
CA LEU A 35 -12.29 -0.03 4.96
C LEU A 35 -12.19 0.87 3.72
N GLY A 36 -10.98 1.03 3.17
CA GLY A 36 -10.80 1.82 1.96
C GLY A 36 -11.61 1.29 0.78
N ASP A 37 -11.66 -0.03 0.62
CA ASP A 37 -12.43 -0.66 -0.44
C ASP A 37 -13.94 -0.45 -0.24
N VAL A 38 -14.41 -0.57 1.01
CA VAL A 38 -15.82 -0.34 1.33
C VAL A 38 -16.22 1.10 1.01
N LEU A 39 -15.39 2.06 1.40
CA LEU A 39 -15.66 3.48 1.15
C LEU A 39 -15.73 3.80 -0.34
N ARG A 40 -14.82 3.22 -1.14
CA ARG A 40 -14.81 3.42 -2.59
C ARG A 40 -16.00 2.74 -3.25
N ASP A 41 -16.28 1.49 -2.90
CA ASP A 41 -17.38 0.72 -3.47
C ASP A 41 -18.74 1.37 -3.17
N SER A 42 -18.84 2.01 -2.02
CA SER A 42 -20.06 2.72 -1.60
C SER A 42 -20.16 4.15 -2.15
N HIS A 43 -19.17 4.57 -2.94
CA HIS A 43 -19.09 5.92 -3.52
C HIS A 43 -19.06 7.03 -2.46
N ILE A 44 -18.62 6.73 -1.26
CA ILE A 44 -18.47 7.70 -0.18
C ILE A 44 -17.24 8.57 -0.42
N ILE A 45 -16.17 7.95 -0.96
CA ILE A 45 -14.90 8.62 -1.19
C ILE A 45 -14.24 8.03 -2.44
N THR A 46 -13.47 8.85 -3.14
CA THR A 46 -12.68 8.37 -4.28
C THR A 46 -11.30 7.95 -3.80
N GLU A 47 -10.63 7.12 -4.60
CA GLU A 47 -9.25 6.72 -4.32
C GLU A 47 -8.33 7.93 -4.21
N SER A 48 -8.52 8.90 -5.09
CA SER A 48 -7.75 10.15 -5.09
C SER A 48 -7.89 10.90 -3.77
N GLN A 49 -9.10 10.95 -3.23
CA GLN A 49 -9.35 11.62 -1.94
C GLN A 49 -8.68 10.90 -0.78
N VAL A 50 -8.66 9.55 -0.81
CA VAL A 50 -7.94 8.76 0.20
C VAL A 50 -6.45 9.08 0.15
N ILE A 51 -5.88 9.08 -1.06
CA ILE A 51 -4.46 9.36 -1.26
C ILE A 51 -4.11 10.76 -0.75
N ASP A 52 -4.91 11.77 -1.12
CA ASP A 52 -4.68 13.15 -0.68
C ASP A 52 -4.70 13.27 0.84
N ALA A 53 -5.65 12.60 1.49
CA ALA A 53 -5.75 12.62 2.94
C ALA A 53 -4.52 11.97 3.60
N LEU A 54 -4.07 10.84 3.07
CA LEU A 54 -2.90 10.14 3.59
C LEU A 54 -1.63 10.98 3.43
N MET A 55 -1.46 11.61 2.26
CA MET A 55 -0.33 12.49 2.02
C MET A 55 -0.32 13.67 3.01
N ALA A 56 -1.46 14.31 3.17
CA ALA A 56 -1.58 15.49 4.03
C ALA A 56 -1.38 15.15 5.51
N GLN A 57 -1.94 14.03 5.97
CA GLN A 57 -1.91 13.69 7.39
C GLN A 57 -0.64 12.96 7.81
N LEU A 58 -0.04 12.18 6.93
CA LEU A 58 1.13 11.36 7.26
C LEU A 58 2.43 11.90 6.66
N GLY A 59 2.34 12.90 5.80
CA GLY A 59 3.53 13.47 5.16
C GLY A 59 4.22 12.51 4.20
N LEU A 60 3.49 11.55 3.66
CA LEU A 60 4.05 10.55 2.75
C LEU A 60 3.98 11.02 1.30
N GLU A 61 4.90 10.52 0.49
CA GLU A 61 4.92 10.83 -0.94
C GLU A 61 4.09 9.83 -1.73
N PHE A 62 3.49 10.31 -2.80
CA PHE A 62 2.81 9.47 -3.78
C PHE A 62 3.82 9.06 -4.87
N ILE A 63 3.77 7.81 -5.30
CA ILE A 63 4.57 7.34 -6.44
C ILE A 63 3.65 6.78 -7.53
N ASP A 64 3.91 7.20 -8.77
CA ASP A 64 3.21 6.64 -9.93
C ASP A 64 4.01 5.44 -10.43
N LEU A 65 3.57 4.25 -10.04
CA LEU A 65 4.25 3.01 -10.40
C LEU A 65 4.17 2.69 -11.89
N ASN A 66 3.21 3.28 -12.61
CA ASN A 66 3.11 3.09 -14.06
C ASN A 66 4.25 3.79 -14.80
N SER A 67 4.79 4.87 -14.22
CA SER A 67 5.90 5.64 -14.79
C SER A 67 7.25 5.30 -14.17
N ALA A 68 7.26 4.64 -13.02
CA ALA A 68 8.49 4.37 -12.29
C ALA A 68 9.28 3.22 -12.90
N SER A 69 10.60 3.39 -12.95
CA SER A 69 11.49 2.29 -13.31
C SER A 69 11.97 1.61 -12.05
N ILE A 70 11.62 0.34 -11.90
CA ILE A 70 11.99 -0.44 -10.72
C ILE A 70 12.99 -1.50 -11.15
N SER A 71 14.16 -1.52 -10.47
CA SER A 71 15.19 -2.49 -10.74
C SER A 71 14.72 -3.90 -10.38
N SER A 72 15.08 -4.88 -11.20
CA SER A 72 14.76 -6.28 -10.92
C SER A 72 15.40 -6.80 -9.62
N GLU A 73 16.42 -6.11 -9.14
CA GLU A 73 17.05 -6.43 -7.84
C GLU A 73 16.07 -6.30 -6.68
N MET A 74 15.08 -5.44 -6.83
CA MET A 74 14.06 -5.26 -5.79
C MET A 74 13.26 -6.54 -5.55
N ALA A 75 13.07 -7.35 -6.59
CA ALA A 75 12.38 -8.64 -6.46
C ALA A 75 13.18 -9.63 -5.61
N GLN A 76 14.49 -9.45 -5.53
CA GLN A 76 15.35 -10.30 -4.70
C GLN A 76 15.35 -9.86 -3.24
N LEU A 77 15.18 -8.56 -3.00
CA LEU A 77 15.16 -8.03 -1.64
C LEU A 77 13.90 -8.43 -0.89
N VAL A 78 12.75 -8.32 -1.54
CA VAL A 78 11.47 -8.66 -0.93
C VAL A 78 10.93 -9.92 -1.60
N PRO A 79 10.78 -11.02 -0.85
CA PRO A 79 10.26 -12.26 -1.43
C PRO A 79 8.87 -12.06 -2.06
N LYS A 80 8.65 -12.74 -3.17
CA LYS A 80 7.38 -12.68 -3.90
C LYS A 80 6.17 -12.95 -3.00
N SER A 81 6.28 -13.97 -2.15
CA SER A 81 5.18 -14.35 -1.25
C SER A 81 4.83 -13.21 -0.29
N LEU A 82 5.83 -12.52 0.23
CA LEU A 82 5.64 -11.41 1.15
C LEU A 82 5.04 -10.20 0.44
N ALA A 83 5.57 -9.88 -0.74
CA ALA A 83 5.07 -8.77 -1.54
C ALA A 83 3.61 -8.96 -1.94
N LYS A 84 3.25 -10.16 -2.35
CA LYS A 84 1.87 -10.48 -2.75
C LYS A 84 0.92 -10.55 -1.57
N LYS A 85 1.39 -11.07 -0.44
CA LYS A 85 0.59 -11.16 0.78
C LYS A 85 0.09 -9.79 1.22
N HIS A 86 0.96 -8.80 1.18
CA HIS A 86 0.65 -7.45 1.66
C HIS A 86 0.34 -6.46 0.55
N ARG A 87 0.46 -6.88 -0.71
CA ARG A 87 0.28 -6.02 -1.89
C ARG A 87 1.17 -4.79 -1.81
N VAL A 88 2.47 -5.04 -1.68
CA VAL A 88 3.48 -4.00 -1.59
C VAL A 88 4.53 -4.20 -2.67
N VAL A 89 5.14 -3.10 -3.12
CA VAL A 89 6.14 -3.14 -4.18
C VAL A 89 7.38 -2.38 -3.71
N PRO A 90 8.54 -3.06 -3.62
CA PRO A 90 9.79 -2.35 -3.31
C PRO A 90 10.19 -1.49 -4.49
N VAL A 91 10.44 -0.21 -4.23
CA VAL A 91 10.73 0.78 -5.28
C VAL A 91 12.21 1.00 -5.45
N ARG A 92 12.88 1.25 -4.34
CA ARG A 92 14.34 1.43 -4.30
C ARG A 92 14.84 1.18 -2.89
N ALA A 93 16.12 0.93 -2.77
CA ALA A 93 16.72 0.64 -1.48
C ALA A 93 18.12 1.25 -1.37
N THR A 94 18.46 1.64 -0.15
CA THR A 94 19.81 1.97 0.25
C THR A 94 20.27 0.88 1.22
N ARG A 95 21.45 1.04 1.81
CA ARG A 95 21.92 0.09 2.83
C ARG A 95 21.01 -0.01 4.02
N SER A 96 20.42 1.10 4.42
CA SER A 96 19.66 1.20 5.68
C SER A 96 18.18 1.38 5.47
N GLU A 97 17.73 1.71 4.25
CA GLU A 97 16.34 2.06 3.99
C GLU A 97 15.78 1.32 2.79
N LEU A 98 14.48 1.06 2.84
CA LEU A 98 13.74 0.49 1.71
C LEU A 98 12.49 1.32 1.48
N TYR A 99 12.38 1.88 0.29
CA TYR A 99 11.18 2.62 -0.11
C TYR A 99 10.18 1.62 -0.66
N LEU A 100 9.02 1.54 0.00
CA LEU A 100 8.02 0.51 -0.26
C LEU A 100 6.70 1.16 -0.68
N ALA A 101 6.25 0.88 -1.90
CA ALA A 101 4.96 1.38 -2.38
C ALA A 101 3.84 0.51 -1.82
N MET A 102 2.79 1.14 -1.32
CA MET A 102 1.65 0.45 -0.74
C MET A 102 0.41 1.34 -0.82
N SER A 103 -0.76 0.73 -0.88
CA SER A 103 -2.02 1.47 -0.91
C SER A 103 -2.51 1.84 0.49
N ASP A 104 -2.08 1.07 1.49
CA ASP A 104 -2.45 1.30 2.88
C ASP A 104 -1.19 1.43 3.74
N PRO A 105 -0.65 2.65 3.89
CA PRO A 105 0.57 2.87 4.66
C PRO A 105 0.36 2.70 6.17
N LEU A 106 -0.87 2.46 6.62
CA LEU A 106 -1.19 2.15 8.00
C LEU A 106 -1.13 0.65 8.29
N ASN A 107 -0.79 -0.15 7.29
CA ASN A 107 -0.59 -1.58 7.48
C ASN A 107 0.79 -1.81 8.10
N PHE A 108 0.87 -1.65 9.41
CA PHE A 108 2.14 -1.75 10.14
C PHE A 108 2.70 -3.17 10.15
N ALA A 109 1.84 -4.18 10.05
CA ALA A 109 2.29 -5.56 9.95
C ALA A 109 3.15 -5.77 8.71
N ALA A 110 2.73 -5.21 7.57
CA ALA A 110 3.50 -5.28 6.32
C ALA A 110 4.84 -4.58 6.47
N ILE A 111 4.83 -3.38 7.06
CA ILE A 111 6.04 -2.59 7.27
C ILE A 111 7.04 -3.35 8.16
N GLU A 112 6.57 -3.95 9.24
CA GLU A 112 7.41 -4.71 10.15
C GLU A 112 7.97 -5.97 9.50
N GLU A 113 7.14 -6.73 8.80
CA GLU A 113 7.58 -7.97 8.15
C GLU A 113 8.62 -7.70 7.05
N VAL A 114 8.36 -6.70 6.22
CA VAL A 114 9.30 -6.35 5.14
C VAL A 114 10.58 -5.78 5.71
N GLY A 115 10.48 -4.95 6.75
CA GLY A 115 11.66 -4.42 7.43
C GLY A 115 12.54 -5.51 8.02
N ALA A 116 11.92 -6.49 8.67
CA ALA A 116 12.65 -7.61 9.25
C ALA A 116 13.30 -8.50 8.17
N ALA A 117 12.58 -8.77 7.09
CA ALA A 117 13.07 -9.61 6.00
C ALA A 117 14.25 -8.98 5.27
N THR A 118 14.24 -7.66 5.12
CA THR A 118 15.27 -6.92 4.36
C THR A 118 16.34 -6.31 5.25
N ARG A 119 16.11 -6.30 6.56
CA ARG A 119 16.99 -5.64 7.56
C ARG A 119 17.20 -4.16 7.23
N ARG A 120 16.12 -3.52 6.79
CA ARG A 120 16.12 -2.09 6.44
C ARG A 120 14.94 -1.41 7.08
N GLN A 121 15.08 -0.11 7.28
CA GLN A 121 13.96 0.72 7.71
C GLN A 121 13.06 0.95 6.50
N VAL A 122 11.79 0.56 6.62
CA VAL A 122 10.84 0.76 5.54
C VAL A 122 10.30 2.18 5.56
N ILE A 123 10.36 2.83 4.41
CA ILE A 123 9.77 4.16 4.21
C ILE A 123 8.60 3.97 3.25
N PRO A 124 7.36 4.03 3.74
CA PRO A 124 6.20 3.80 2.88
C PRO A 124 5.98 4.96 1.92
N MET A 125 5.55 4.61 0.72
CA MET A 125 5.09 5.55 -0.30
C MET A 125 3.71 5.12 -0.73
N ILE A 126 2.86 6.06 -1.10
CA ILE A 126 1.49 5.75 -1.46
C ILE A 126 1.37 5.48 -2.96
N ALA A 127 0.70 4.40 -3.33
CA ALA A 127 0.42 4.07 -4.71
C ALA A 127 -1.01 3.56 -4.84
N THR A 128 -1.57 3.64 -6.04
CA THR A 128 -2.91 3.10 -6.30
C THR A 128 -2.86 1.58 -6.32
N GLU A 129 -3.97 0.94 -5.95
CA GLU A 129 -4.04 -0.52 -5.96
C GLU A 129 -3.85 -1.09 -7.35
N GLU A 130 -4.42 -0.45 -8.36
CA GLU A 130 -4.28 -0.89 -9.75
C GLU A 130 -2.82 -0.89 -10.20
N ALA A 131 -2.10 0.19 -9.90
CA ALA A 131 -0.69 0.30 -10.24
C ALA A 131 0.16 -0.71 -9.47
N LEU A 132 -0.17 -0.96 -8.20
CA LEU A 132 0.50 -1.97 -7.39
C LEU A 132 0.34 -3.36 -7.99
N GLU A 133 -0.87 -3.72 -8.41
CA GLU A 133 -1.14 -5.01 -9.04
C GLU A 133 -0.29 -5.20 -10.30
N ARG A 134 -0.26 -4.19 -11.18
CA ARG A 134 0.54 -4.24 -12.39
C ARG A 134 2.02 -4.37 -12.09
N ALA A 135 2.51 -3.58 -11.14
CA ALA A 135 3.92 -3.60 -10.77
C ALA A 135 4.32 -4.93 -10.15
N LEU A 136 3.45 -5.53 -9.33
CA LEU A 136 3.68 -6.84 -8.76
C LEU A 136 3.81 -7.90 -9.86
N GLN A 137 2.89 -7.89 -10.82
CA GLN A 137 2.93 -8.83 -11.92
C GLN A 137 4.18 -8.66 -12.76
N ASN A 138 4.53 -7.43 -13.10
CA ASN A 138 5.71 -7.15 -13.91
C ASN A 138 7.00 -7.53 -13.21
N LEU A 139 7.14 -7.15 -11.96
CA LEU A 139 8.37 -7.37 -11.20
C LEU A 139 8.64 -8.85 -10.93
N TYR A 140 7.61 -9.59 -10.52
CA TYR A 140 7.78 -10.98 -10.10
C TYR A 140 7.47 -11.99 -11.20
N SER A 141 6.61 -11.64 -12.17
CA SER A 141 6.33 -12.53 -13.30
C SER A 141 7.51 -12.61 -14.26
N ASN A 142 8.17 -11.49 -14.51
CA ASN A 142 9.37 -11.46 -15.37
C ASN A 142 10.45 -12.38 -14.83
N GLN A 143 10.62 -12.40 -13.52
CA GLN A 143 11.59 -13.28 -12.87
C GLN A 143 11.23 -14.75 -13.11
N GLY A 144 9.94 -15.11 -12.99
CA GLY A 144 9.47 -16.44 -13.25
C GLY A 144 9.61 -16.83 -14.73
N THR A 145 9.29 -15.91 -15.62
CA THR A 145 9.41 -16.14 -17.07
C THR A 145 10.85 -16.39 -17.47
N MET A 146 11.77 -15.63 -16.95
CA MET A 146 13.20 -15.82 -17.23
C MET A 146 13.68 -17.19 -16.78
N LYS A 147 13.24 -17.67 -15.64
CA LYS A 147 13.57 -19.00 -15.16
C LYS A 147 13.01 -20.08 -16.06
N ALA A 148 11.83 -19.88 -16.61
CA ALA A 148 11.19 -20.85 -17.48
C ALA A 148 11.92 -20.97 -18.84
N ILE A 149 12.49 -19.86 -19.31
CA ILE A 149 13.22 -19.84 -20.57
C ILE A 149 14.60 -20.48 -20.45
N GLU A 150 15.22 -20.35 -19.32
CA GLU A 150 16.52 -20.94 -19.05
C GLU A 150 16.41 -22.44 -18.79
#